data_a4d5e25004b5cded14534934b06238de
#
_entry.id   a4d5e25004b5cded14534934b06238de
#
_cell.length_a   1.000
_cell.length_b   1.000
_cell.length_c   1.000
_cell.angle_alpha   90.00
_cell.angle_beta   90.00
_cell.angle_gamma   90.00
#
_symmetry.space_group_name_H-M   'P 1'
#
loop_
_entity.id
_entity.type
_entity.pdbx_description
1 polymer ?
#
loop_
_entity_poly.entity_id
_entity_poly.type
_entity_poly.pdbx_seq_one_letter_code
_entity_poly.pdbx_strand_id
1 'polypeptide(L)'
;MSSNPKWETPITMTLMEYFATPYLVPHEGFVKLVRELEKEIGKEKTHRIVAKVRDDCARELAEKISEGKKFNSFNEFVENFIPAINSQIGIGDASEGYVEESPDYAMIAKYTSCIYPEVYKKWDAMDIGYLWSCLGDHALINAFCENVTFDLPKCLMKEDKECKYCFKWEET
;
A
#
# COMPACT_ATOMS: atom_id res chain seq x y z
N MET A 1 43.05 -22.64 13.94
CA MET A 1 41.61 -23.03 14.08
C MET A 1 40.80 -21.76 14.04
N SER A 2 40.15 -21.49 12.90
CA SER A 2 39.31 -20.30 12.72
C SER A 2 38.02 -20.53 13.47
N SER A 3 37.75 -19.71 14.48
CA SER A 3 36.46 -19.70 15.18
C SER A 3 35.41 -19.16 14.20
N ASN A 4 34.47 -19.97 13.76
CA ASN A 4 33.32 -19.53 12.98
C ASN A 4 32.61 -18.39 13.72
N PRO A 5 32.32 -17.29 13.06
CA PRO A 5 31.64 -16.17 13.69
C PRO A 5 30.19 -16.58 14.10
N LYS A 6 29.76 -16.10 15.25
CA LYS A 6 28.46 -16.41 15.87
C LYS A 6 27.21 -16.08 15.02
N TRP A 7 27.40 -15.47 13.84
CA TRP A 7 26.29 -15.11 12.95
C TRP A 7 25.97 -16.18 11.89
N GLU A 8 26.65 -17.36 11.94
CA GLU A 8 26.30 -18.53 11.11
C GLU A 8 25.12 -19.36 11.66
N THR A 9 24.44 -18.90 12.72
CA THR A 9 23.17 -19.50 13.11
C THR A 9 22.15 -19.29 12.00
N PRO A 10 21.54 -20.35 11.42
CA PRO A 10 20.55 -20.18 10.38
C PRO A 10 19.43 -19.26 10.89
N ILE A 11 19.20 -18.17 10.20
CA ILE A 11 18.06 -17.32 10.48
C ILE A 11 16.83 -18.08 9.98
N THR A 12 16.12 -18.73 10.91
CA THR A 12 14.83 -19.37 10.62
C THR A 12 13.74 -18.31 10.62
N MET A 13 13.73 -17.51 9.57
CA MET A 13 12.72 -16.50 9.31
C MET A 13 11.93 -16.94 8.08
N THR A 14 10.62 -16.87 8.16
CA THR A 14 9.79 -17.07 6.96
C THR A 14 10.06 -15.95 5.95
N LEU A 15 9.80 -16.18 4.66
CA LEU A 15 9.92 -15.15 3.63
C LEU A 15 9.09 -13.91 4.01
N MET A 16 7.90 -14.12 4.56
CA MET A 16 7.01 -13.05 5.02
C MET A 16 7.63 -12.23 6.16
N GLU A 17 8.25 -12.90 7.13
CA GLU A 17 8.96 -12.21 8.22
C GLU A 17 10.18 -11.45 7.72
N TYR A 18 10.92 -11.99 6.75
CA TYR A 18 12.04 -11.32 6.12
C TYR A 18 11.60 -10.03 5.41
N PHE A 19 10.56 -10.08 4.61
CA PHE A 19 10.02 -8.91 3.93
C PHE A 19 9.32 -7.92 4.88
N ALA A 20 8.77 -8.39 6.00
CA ALA A 20 8.19 -7.52 7.03
C ALA A 20 9.24 -6.72 7.79
N THR A 21 10.44 -7.26 7.99
CA THR A 21 11.47 -6.66 8.84
C THR A 21 11.86 -5.22 8.45
N PRO A 22 12.08 -4.86 7.16
CA PRO A 22 12.37 -3.50 6.75
C PRO A 22 11.25 -2.50 7.05
N TYR A 23 10.01 -2.98 7.14
CA TYR A 23 8.83 -2.16 7.40
C TYR A 23 8.47 -2.09 8.88
N LEU A 24 8.79 -3.14 9.66
CA LEU A 24 8.42 -3.23 11.07
C LEU A 24 8.93 -2.05 11.91
N VAL A 25 10.22 -1.77 11.86
CA VAL A 25 10.84 -0.75 12.73
C VAL A 25 10.35 0.68 12.42
N PRO A 26 10.39 1.14 11.15
CA PRO A 26 9.86 2.46 10.81
C PRO A 26 8.37 2.59 11.10
N HIS A 27 7.58 1.58 10.81
CA HIS A 27 6.13 1.62 11.04
C HIS A 27 5.76 1.60 12.52
N GLU A 28 6.47 0.84 13.36
CA GLU A 28 6.26 0.89 14.82
C GLU A 28 6.53 2.28 15.38
N GLY A 29 7.63 2.90 14.97
CA GLY A 29 7.96 4.27 15.37
C GLY A 29 6.89 5.28 14.90
N PHE A 30 6.41 5.12 13.69
CA PHE A 30 5.32 5.93 13.15
C PHE A 30 4.01 5.74 13.93
N VAL A 31 3.62 4.50 14.25
CA VAL A 31 2.43 4.25 15.08
C VAL A 31 2.55 4.91 16.43
N LYS A 32 3.70 4.78 17.11
CA LYS A 32 3.95 5.45 18.39
C LYS A 32 3.83 6.96 18.29
N LEU A 33 4.42 7.56 17.26
CA LEU A 33 4.31 9.00 17.00
C LEU A 33 2.85 9.44 16.81
N VAL A 34 2.08 8.71 15.99
CA VAL A 34 0.68 9.02 15.74
C VAL A 34 -0.14 8.91 17.03
N ARG A 35 0.08 7.87 17.86
CA ARG A 35 -0.62 7.72 19.15
C ARG A 35 -0.28 8.83 20.14
N GLU A 36 0.97 9.33 20.17
CA GLU A 36 1.31 10.49 21.00
C GLU A 36 0.63 11.76 20.47
N LEU A 37 0.64 11.99 19.15
CA LEU A 37 -0.10 13.12 18.56
C LEU A 37 -1.60 13.07 18.83
N GLU A 38 -2.21 11.88 18.84
CA GLU A 38 -3.63 11.71 19.21
C GLU A 38 -3.91 12.19 20.64
N LYS A 39 -2.99 11.97 21.58
CA LYS A 39 -3.11 12.44 22.96
C LYS A 39 -3.00 13.98 23.07
N GLU A 40 -2.10 14.57 22.28
CA GLU A 40 -1.80 16.01 22.35
C GLU A 40 -2.83 16.87 21.61
N ILE A 41 -3.28 16.46 20.43
CA ILE A 41 -4.10 17.29 19.54
C ILE A 41 -5.44 16.66 19.16
N GLY A 42 -5.74 15.46 19.68
CA GLY A 42 -6.95 14.69 19.41
C GLY A 42 -6.87 13.81 18.16
N LYS A 43 -7.57 12.68 18.22
CA LYS A 43 -7.55 11.63 17.18
C LYS A 43 -7.96 12.16 15.80
N GLU A 44 -9.06 12.85 15.71
CA GLU A 44 -9.60 13.35 14.44
C GLU A 44 -8.62 14.29 13.71
N LYS A 45 -8.04 15.25 14.46
CA LYS A 45 -7.08 16.19 13.89
C LYS A 45 -5.80 15.48 13.44
N THR A 46 -5.32 14.55 14.26
CA THR A 46 -4.13 13.74 13.93
C THR A 46 -4.36 12.92 12.67
N HIS A 47 -5.48 12.19 12.60
CA HIS A 47 -5.79 11.35 11.44
C HIS A 47 -5.94 12.16 10.15
N ARG A 48 -6.54 13.34 10.21
CA ARG A 48 -6.61 14.26 9.06
C ARG A 48 -5.22 14.71 8.58
N ILE A 49 -4.30 14.99 9.51
CA ILE A 49 -2.92 15.34 9.17
C ILE A 49 -2.20 14.15 8.51
N VAL A 50 -2.33 12.96 9.10
CA VAL A 50 -1.71 11.73 8.56
C VAL A 50 -2.23 11.43 7.15
N ALA A 51 -3.55 11.49 6.96
CA ALA A 51 -4.18 11.28 5.65
C ALA A 51 -3.65 12.27 4.61
N LYS A 52 -3.60 13.57 4.97
CA LYS A 52 -3.06 14.60 4.07
C LYS A 52 -1.61 14.32 3.66
N VAL A 53 -0.73 14.02 4.63
CA VAL A 53 0.68 13.71 4.35
C VAL A 53 0.78 12.48 3.45
N ARG A 54 -0.05 11.46 3.69
CA ARG A 54 -0.06 10.25 2.86
C ARG A 54 -0.50 10.54 1.42
N ASP A 55 -1.53 11.38 1.25
CA ASP A 55 -1.99 11.81 -0.07
C ASP A 55 -0.91 12.60 -0.82
N ASP A 56 -0.23 13.53 -0.15
CA ASP A 56 0.87 14.30 -0.73
C ASP A 56 2.01 13.35 -1.19
N CYS A 57 2.45 12.41 -0.34
CA CYS A 57 3.45 11.40 -0.70
C CYS A 57 3.00 10.49 -1.86
N ALA A 58 1.71 10.13 -1.91
CA ALA A 58 1.16 9.30 -2.97
C ALA A 58 1.17 10.02 -4.33
N ARG A 59 0.85 11.31 -4.36
CA ARG A 59 0.92 12.15 -5.56
C ARG A 59 2.36 12.31 -6.05
N GLU A 60 3.29 12.62 -5.15
CA GLU A 60 4.73 12.73 -5.48
C GLU A 60 5.26 11.42 -6.06
N LEU A 61 4.84 10.28 -5.50
CA LEU A 61 5.20 8.97 -6.05
C LEU A 61 4.61 8.77 -7.45
N ALA A 62 3.32 9.09 -7.63
CA ALA A 62 2.66 8.97 -8.93
C ALA A 62 3.36 9.79 -10.01
N GLU A 63 3.69 11.06 -9.72
CA GLU A 63 4.43 11.94 -10.64
C GLU A 63 5.79 11.34 -11.02
N LYS A 64 6.50 10.79 -10.04
CA LYS A 64 7.81 10.16 -10.24
C LYS A 64 7.72 8.92 -11.14
N ILE A 65 6.73 8.05 -10.92
CA ILE A 65 6.65 6.76 -11.63
C ILE A 65 5.90 6.85 -12.96
N SER A 66 5.03 7.85 -13.14
CA SER A 66 4.37 8.12 -14.44
C SER A 66 5.32 8.77 -15.44
N GLU A 67 6.40 9.43 -14.98
CA GLU A 67 7.35 10.16 -15.83
C GLU A 67 6.67 11.18 -16.77
N GLY A 68 5.51 11.70 -16.36
CA GLY A 68 4.72 12.64 -17.13
C GLY A 68 3.97 12.01 -18.32
N LYS A 69 3.87 10.68 -18.38
CA LYS A 69 3.12 9.96 -19.42
C LYS A 69 1.62 10.29 -19.31
N LYS A 70 0.98 10.37 -20.48
CA LYS A 70 -0.49 10.41 -20.59
C LYS A 70 -0.96 9.12 -21.24
N PHE A 71 -2.09 8.62 -20.77
CA PHE A 71 -2.66 7.36 -21.23
C PHE A 71 -3.95 7.64 -22.01
N ASN A 72 -4.13 6.94 -23.12
CA ASN A 72 -5.27 7.13 -24.03
C ASN A 72 -6.29 5.99 -23.91
N SER A 73 -5.99 4.97 -23.12
CA SER A 73 -6.87 3.84 -22.89
C SER A 73 -6.59 3.20 -21.53
N PHE A 74 -7.57 2.43 -21.05
CA PHE A 74 -7.42 1.66 -19.83
C PHE A 74 -6.30 0.61 -19.92
N ASN A 75 -6.18 -0.07 -21.06
CA ASN A 75 -5.12 -1.06 -21.27
C ASN A 75 -3.73 -0.42 -21.18
N GLU A 76 -3.55 0.74 -21.81
CA GLU A 76 -2.28 1.48 -21.72
C GLU A 76 -1.97 1.90 -20.28
N PHE A 77 -2.97 2.32 -19.49
CA PHE A 77 -2.81 2.57 -18.06
C PHE A 77 -2.35 1.31 -17.32
N VAL A 78 -3.02 0.18 -17.46
CA VAL A 78 -2.69 -1.07 -16.76
C VAL A 78 -1.28 -1.55 -17.10
N GLU A 79 -0.91 -1.55 -18.38
CA GLU A 79 0.43 -1.95 -18.86
C GLU A 79 1.57 -1.11 -18.30
N ASN A 80 1.32 0.15 -17.94
CA ASN A 80 2.32 1.04 -17.35
C ASN A 80 2.22 1.07 -15.82
N PHE A 81 1.03 1.12 -15.25
CA PHE A 81 0.82 1.26 -13.81
C PHE A 81 1.30 0.03 -13.02
N ILE A 82 0.90 -1.17 -13.44
CA ILE A 82 1.22 -2.39 -12.68
C ILE A 82 2.73 -2.64 -12.58
N PRO A 83 3.52 -2.57 -13.67
CA PRO A 83 4.98 -2.70 -13.57
C PRO A 83 5.63 -1.58 -12.76
N ALA A 84 5.16 -0.34 -12.92
CA ALA A 84 5.71 0.81 -12.18
C ALA A 84 5.53 0.65 -10.67
N ILE A 85 4.33 0.26 -10.21
CA ILE A 85 4.05 0.01 -8.80
C ILE A 85 4.87 -1.17 -8.27
N ASN A 86 4.91 -2.28 -8.98
CA ASN A 86 5.67 -3.46 -8.54
C ASN A 86 7.16 -3.16 -8.41
N SER A 87 7.73 -2.35 -9.32
CA SER A 87 9.15 -1.99 -9.27
C SER A 87 9.53 -1.10 -8.09
N GLN A 88 8.59 -0.26 -7.61
CA GLN A 88 8.87 0.73 -6.55
C GLN A 88 8.53 0.22 -5.15
N ILE A 89 7.47 -0.55 -5.01
CA ILE A 89 6.88 -0.87 -3.71
C ILE A 89 7.05 -2.35 -3.34
N GLY A 90 7.45 -3.21 -4.29
CA GLY A 90 7.58 -4.65 -4.03
C GLY A 90 6.25 -5.29 -3.59
N ILE A 91 5.12 -4.74 -4.06
CA ILE A 91 3.77 -5.19 -3.66
C ILE A 91 3.57 -6.68 -3.94
N GLY A 92 4.17 -7.18 -5.03
CA GLY A 92 4.10 -8.61 -5.39
C GLY A 92 4.64 -9.54 -4.31
N ASP A 93 5.60 -9.07 -3.51
CA ASP A 93 6.20 -9.85 -2.41
C ASP A 93 5.46 -9.66 -1.08
N ALA A 94 4.69 -8.58 -0.95
CA ALA A 94 4.02 -8.18 0.30
C ALA A 94 2.53 -8.56 0.34
N SER A 95 1.98 -9.06 -0.77
CA SER A 95 0.56 -9.42 -0.87
C SER A 95 0.33 -10.54 -1.88
N GLU A 96 -0.72 -11.33 -1.67
CA GLU A 96 -1.19 -12.33 -2.62
C GLU A 96 -2.55 -11.90 -3.16
N GLY A 97 -2.68 -11.91 -4.48
CA GLY A 97 -3.90 -11.48 -5.13
C GLY A 97 -4.02 -12.01 -6.56
N TYR A 98 -5.15 -11.74 -7.18
CA TYR A 98 -5.46 -12.10 -8.55
C TYR A 98 -6.42 -11.09 -9.19
N VAL A 99 -6.41 -11.03 -10.50
CA VAL A 99 -7.40 -10.28 -11.28
C VAL A 99 -8.64 -11.14 -11.45
N GLU A 100 -9.79 -10.65 -10.96
CA GLU A 100 -11.08 -11.33 -11.06
C GLU A 100 -11.75 -11.04 -12.40
N GLU A 101 -11.78 -9.75 -12.79
CA GLU A 101 -12.36 -9.25 -14.02
C GLU A 101 -11.47 -8.18 -14.63
N SER A 102 -11.31 -8.18 -15.95
CA SER A 102 -10.53 -7.17 -16.65
C SER A 102 -11.08 -6.95 -18.08
N PRO A 103 -12.27 -6.36 -18.23
CA PRO A 103 -12.71 -5.87 -19.53
C PRO A 103 -11.87 -4.66 -19.98
N ASP A 104 -11.97 -4.27 -21.25
CA ASP A 104 -11.12 -3.24 -21.87
C ASP A 104 -11.16 -1.86 -21.18
N TYR A 105 -12.14 -1.60 -20.32
CA TYR A 105 -12.37 -0.32 -19.66
C TYR A 105 -12.36 -0.40 -18.13
N ALA A 106 -12.13 -1.58 -17.53
CA ALA A 106 -12.16 -1.75 -16.08
C ALA A 106 -11.31 -2.95 -15.64
N MET A 107 -10.93 -2.97 -14.36
CA MET A 107 -10.28 -4.12 -13.74
C MET A 107 -10.76 -4.27 -12.31
N ILE A 108 -11.04 -5.50 -11.90
CA ILE A 108 -11.25 -5.87 -10.50
C ILE A 108 -10.11 -6.79 -10.09
N ALA A 109 -9.28 -6.31 -9.16
CA ALA A 109 -8.23 -7.11 -8.53
C ALA A 109 -8.60 -7.40 -7.07
N LYS A 110 -8.36 -8.62 -6.64
CA LYS A 110 -8.56 -9.06 -5.26
C LYS A 110 -7.26 -9.48 -4.63
N TYR A 111 -7.05 -9.05 -3.38
CA TYR A 111 -5.94 -9.48 -2.55
C TYR A 111 -6.48 -10.22 -1.33
N THR A 112 -6.05 -11.47 -1.17
CA THR A 112 -6.50 -12.37 -0.10
C THR A 112 -5.55 -12.37 1.09
N SER A 113 -4.32 -11.90 0.90
CA SER A 113 -3.36 -11.66 1.96
C SER A 113 -2.60 -10.36 1.72
N CYS A 114 -2.16 -9.73 2.79
CA CYS A 114 -1.35 -8.51 2.77
C CYS A 114 -0.56 -8.42 4.08
N ILE A 115 0.70 -8.01 3.98
CA ILE A 115 1.58 -7.90 5.14
C ILE A 115 1.16 -6.78 6.10
N TYR A 116 0.58 -5.70 5.60
CA TYR A 116 0.26 -4.54 6.45
C TYR A 116 -0.74 -4.86 7.56
N PRO A 117 -1.89 -5.53 7.34
CA PRO A 117 -2.76 -5.97 8.42
C PRO A 117 -2.05 -6.82 9.47
N GLU A 118 -1.18 -7.74 9.06
CA GLU A 118 -0.42 -8.61 9.97
C GLU A 118 0.52 -7.80 10.88
N VAL A 119 1.11 -6.74 10.34
CA VAL A 119 2.01 -5.85 11.08
C VAL A 119 1.24 -4.93 12.01
N TYR A 120 0.26 -4.19 11.48
CA TYR A 120 -0.47 -3.18 12.26
C TYR A 120 -1.35 -3.78 13.36
N LYS A 121 -1.85 -4.99 13.17
CA LYS A 121 -2.61 -5.73 14.20
C LYS A 121 -1.78 -5.99 15.46
N LYS A 122 -0.47 -6.22 15.31
CA LYS A 122 0.44 -6.44 16.47
C LYS A 122 0.52 -5.22 17.40
N TRP A 123 0.21 -4.04 16.91
CA TRP A 123 0.26 -2.76 17.63
C TRP A 123 -1.11 -2.19 17.97
N ASP A 124 -2.19 -2.94 17.72
CA ASP A 124 -3.57 -2.43 17.84
C ASP A 124 -3.75 -1.09 17.09
N ALA A 125 -3.30 -1.07 15.84
CA ALA A 125 -3.16 0.14 15.03
C ALA A 125 -3.70 -0.01 13.60
N MET A 126 -4.72 -0.85 13.40
CA MET A 126 -5.34 -1.08 12.09
C MET A 126 -5.90 0.21 11.48
N ASP A 127 -6.41 1.11 12.31
CA ASP A 127 -6.89 2.44 11.90
C ASP A 127 -5.75 3.31 11.33
N ILE A 128 -4.60 3.34 11.97
CA ILE A 128 -3.41 4.06 11.50
C ILE A 128 -2.86 3.38 10.24
N GLY A 129 -2.82 2.05 10.22
CA GLY A 129 -2.39 1.28 9.07
C GLY A 129 -3.25 1.53 7.83
N TYR A 130 -4.57 1.63 7.99
CA TYR A 130 -5.47 2.00 6.90
C TYR A 130 -5.14 3.38 6.32
N LEU A 131 -5.00 4.38 7.20
CA LEU A 131 -4.66 5.75 6.77
C LEU A 131 -3.33 5.81 6.01
N TRP A 132 -2.33 5.07 6.46
CA TRP A 132 -0.98 5.16 5.91
C TRP A 132 -0.76 4.25 4.71
N SER A 133 -1.28 3.03 4.73
CA SER A 133 -0.96 2.03 3.70
C SER A 133 -2.03 1.89 2.60
N CYS A 134 -3.31 2.17 2.89
CA CYS A 134 -4.40 1.92 1.95
C CYS A 134 -5.08 3.19 1.43
N LEU A 135 -5.24 4.22 2.29
CA LEU A 135 -5.98 5.42 1.89
C LEU A 135 -5.30 6.18 0.74
N GLY A 136 -3.96 6.20 0.72
CA GLY A 136 -3.18 6.86 -0.31
C GLY A 136 -3.31 6.27 -1.72
N ASP A 137 -3.89 5.06 -1.86
CA ASP A 137 -4.06 4.42 -3.18
C ASP A 137 -4.96 5.26 -4.10
N HIS A 138 -6.00 5.90 -3.55
CA HIS A 138 -6.86 6.82 -4.32
C HIS A 138 -6.06 8.00 -4.89
N ALA A 139 -5.24 8.65 -4.07
CA ALA A 139 -4.43 9.78 -4.49
C ALA A 139 -3.35 9.37 -5.51
N LEU A 140 -2.74 8.19 -5.30
CA LEU A 140 -1.74 7.62 -6.19
C LEU A 140 -2.31 7.34 -7.58
N ILE A 141 -3.44 6.63 -7.66
CA ILE A 141 -4.04 6.20 -8.92
C ILE A 141 -4.55 7.41 -9.70
N ASN A 142 -5.28 8.32 -9.04
CA ASN A 142 -5.79 9.53 -9.67
C ASN A 142 -4.67 10.47 -10.17
N ALA A 143 -3.55 10.54 -9.46
CA ALA A 143 -2.41 11.34 -9.88
C ALA A 143 -1.59 10.67 -10.99
N PHE A 144 -1.57 9.33 -11.02
CA PHE A 144 -0.93 8.58 -12.11
C PHE A 144 -1.73 8.67 -13.41
N CYS A 145 -3.07 8.62 -13.33
CA CYS A 145 -3.96 8.74 -14.49
C CYS A 145 -5.31 9.35 -14.09
N GLU A 146 -5.59 10.57 -14.55
CA GLU A 146 -6.81 11.30 -14.23
C GLU A 146 -8.10 10.67 -14.79
N ASN A 147 -7.96 9.85 -15.85
CA ASN A 147 -9.06 9.15 -16.49
C ASN A 147 -9.44 7.84 -15.77
N VAL A 148 -8.74 7.46 -14.71
CA VAL A 148 -9.05 6.24 -13.97
C VAL A 148 -9.68 6.58 -12.63
N THR A 149 -10.90 6.13 -12.41
CA THR A 149 -11.52 6.10 -11.10
C THR A 149 -11.13 4.83 -10.35
N PHE A 150 -10.96 4.95 -9.05
CA PHE A 150 -10.58 3.86 -8.17
C PHE A 150 -11.49 3.79 -6.96
N ASP A 151 -11.89 2.58 -6.59
CA ASP A 151 -12.64 2.31 -5.36
C ASP A 151 -12.09 1.08 -4.64
N LEU A 152 -12.16 1.09 -3.31
CA LEU A 152 -11.73 0.02 -2.42
C LEU A 152 -12.88 -0.37 -1.46
N PRO A 153 -13.95 -1.03 -1.98
CA PRO A 153 -15.14 -1.34 -1.21
C PRO A 153 -14.93 -2.38 -0.10
N LYS A 154 -13.84 -3.18 -0.20
CA LYS A 154 -13.41 -4.12 0.82
C LYS A 154 -11.92 -3.96 1.06
N CYS A 155 -11.49 -4.02 2.33
CA CYS A 155 -10.11 -3.83 2.72
C CYS A 155 -9.75 -4.70 3.93
N LEU A 156 -8.73 -5.53 3.79
CA LEU A 156 -8.18 -6.36 4.86
C LEU A 156 -7.82 -5.55 6.11
N MET A 157 -7.40 -4.29 5.93
CA MET A 157 -7.10 -3.37 7.03
C MET A 157 -8.37 -2.92 7.79
N LYS A 158 -9.56 -3.10 7.20
CA LYS A 158 -10.88 -2.89 7.82
C LYS A 158 -11.53 -4.19 8.28
N GLU A 159 -10.71 -5.27 8.42
CA GLU A 159 -11.16 -6.58 8.85
C GLU A 159 -12.08 -7.31 7.85
N ASP A 160 -12.13 -6.86 6.59
CA ASP A 160 -12.72 -7.64 5.52
C ASP A 160 -11.87 -8.89 5.23
N LYS A 161 -12.46 -9.87 4.55
CA LYS A 161 -11.77 -11.13 4.19
C LYS A 161 -10.81 -10.98 3.00
N GLU A 162 -10.91 -9.89 2.28
CA GLU A 162 -10.14 -9.58 1.07
C GLU A 162 -10.07 -8.06 0.88
N CYS A 163 -9.07 -7.56 0.16
CA CYS A 163 -9.16 -6.25 -0.48
C CYS A 163 -9.79 -6.44 -1.86
N LYS A 164 -10.70 -5.54 -2.24
CA LYS A 164 -11.27 -5.50 -3.59
C LYS A 164 -10.93 -4.15 -4.21
N TYR A 165 -10.02 -4.17 -5.19
CA TYR A 165 -9.56 -3.00 -5.93
C TYR A 165 -10.38 -2.91 -7.22
N CYS A 166 -11.14 -1.84 -7.38
CA CYS A 166 -11.99 -1.59 -8.54
C CYS A 166 -11.45 -0.39 -9.31
N PHE A 167 -10.94 -0.64 -10.50
CA PHE A 167 -10.47 0.40 -11.42
C PHE A 167 -11.45 0.53 -12.57
N LYS A 168 -11.72 1.76 -13.02
CA LYS A 168 -12.60 2.02 -14.14
C LYS A 168 -12.08 3.20 -14.94
N TRP A 169 -12.09 3.07 -16.26
CA TRP A 169 -11.81 4.16 -17.19
C TRP A 169 -13.03 5.03 -17.38
N GLU A 170 -12.85 6.33 -17.24
CA GLU A 170 -13.87 7.32 -17.53
C GLU A 170 -13.50 8.02 -18.86
N GLU A 171 -14.37 7.94 -19.86
CA GLU A 171 -14.23 8.70 -21.10
C GLU A 171 -14.49 10.18 -20.81
N THR A 172 -13.52 11.03 -21.09
CA THR A 172 -13.63 12.50 -21.00
C THR A 172 -14.14 13.08 -22.28
#